data_06f91d6f49c91906c6f418022210699a
#
_entry.id   06f91d6f49c91906c6f418022210699a
#
_cell.length_a   1.000
_cell.length_b   1.000
_cell.length_c   1.000
_cell.angle_alpha   90.00
_cell.angle_beta   90.00
_cell.angle_gamma   90.00
#
_symmetry.space_group_name_H-M   'P 1'
#
loop_
_entity.id
_entity.type
_entity.pdbx_description
1 polymer ?
#
loop_
_entity_poly.entity_id
_entity_poly.type
_entity_poly.pdbx_seq_one_letter_code
_entity_poly.pdbx_strand_id
1 'polypeptide(L)'
;MNKRLLTGLIAAPFTPMHEDGSLNLQVIGPYAEFLMQKKCVTGVFICGTTGESVSLTTEERKAVAEKWMEAAKGKLKVIVHVGGMSQVQCAELAAHAQAIGADMIAAMAPCFFKPGSVDELIGFFQADSCIGFPLAVLLL
;
A
#
# COMPACT_ATOMS: atom_id res chain seq x y z
N MET A 1 -10.51 -17.98 12.17
CA MET A 1 -9.83 -16.91 11.40
C MET A 1 -9.02 -17.56 10.29
N ASN A 2 -9.52 -17.56 9.04
CA ASN A 2 -8.78 -18.12 7.91
C ASN A 2 -7.58 -17.20 7.63
N LYS A 3 -6.36 -17.64 7.97
CA LYS A 3 -5.14 -16.98 7.54
C LYS A 3 -5.11 -17.00 6.01
N ARG A 4 -5.42 -15.88 5.37
CA ARG A 4 -5.17 -15.70 3.94
C ARG A 4 -3.66 -15.62 3.75
N LEU A 5 -3.01 -16.75 3.52
CA LEU A 5 -1.60 -16.78 3.15
C LEU A 5 -1.47 -16.18 1.77
N LEU A 6 -0.63 -15.15 1.65
CA LEU A 6 -0.17 -14.66 0.36
C LEU A 6 0.88 -15.65 -0.15
N THR A 7 0.64 -16.22 -1.32
CA THR A 7 1.57 -17.14 -1.98
C THR A 7 1.96 -16.59 -3.33
N GLY A 8 3.16 -16.89 -3.81
CA GLY A 8 3.70 -16.37 -5.06
C GLY A 8 4.48 -15.06 -4.87
N LEU A 9 4.82 -14.40 -5.96
CA LEU A 9 5.56 -13.15 -5.95
C LEU A 9 4.61 -11.95 -5.83
N ILE A 10 4.97 -11.03 -4.96
CA ILE A 10 4.32 -9.72 -4.84
C ILE A 10 5.23 -8.70 -5.50
N ALA A 11 4.77 -8.10 -6.58
CA ALA A 11 5.50 -7.04 -7.25
C ALA A 11 5.35 -5.72 -6.49
N ALA A 12 6.42 -4.93 -6.40
CA ALA A 12 6.39 -3.56 -5.87
C ALA A 12 6.48 -2.58 -7.05
N PRO A 13 5.35 -2.16 -7.63
CA PRO A 13 5.35 -1.29 -8.78
C PRO A 13 5.76 0.14 -8.41
N PHE A 14 6.39 0.84 -9.36
CA PHE A 14 6.55 2.29 -9.27
C PHE A 14 5.21 3.01 -9.49
N THR A 15 5.11 4.25 -9.02
CA THR A 15 3.98 5.12 -9.31
C THR A 15 4.24 5.85 -10.63
N PRO A 16 3.45 5.61 -11.70
CA PRO A 16 3.65 6.31 -12.96
C PRO A 16 3.37 7.79 -12.83
N MET A 17 4.28 8.61 -13.38
CA MET A 17 4.20 10.08 -13.38
C MET A 17 4.44 10.63 -14.78
N HIS A 18 3.93 11.82 -15.04
CA HIS A 18 4.30 12.63 -16.18
C HIS A 18 5.63 13.35 -15.93
N GLU A 19 6.20 13.97 -16.97
CA GLU A 19 7.45 14.72 -16.86
C GLU A 19 7.37 15.91 -15.89
N ASP A 20 6.19 16.45 -15.68
CA ASP A 20 5.92 17.54 -14.72
C ASP A 20 5.73 17.06 -13.27
N GLY A 21 5.82 15.74 -13.03
CA GLY A 21 5.64 15.13 -11.71
C GLY A 21 4.19 14.81 -11.34
N SER A 22 3.21 15.14 -12.17
CA SER A 22 1.82 14.77 -11.91
C SER A 22 1.57 13.28 -12.15
N LEU A 23 0.58 12.69 -11.47
CA LEU A 23 0.26 11.27 -11.59
C LEU A 23 -0.21 10.90 -13.01
N ASN A 24 0.35 9.85 -13.57
CA ASN A 24 -0.11 9.24 -14.81
C ASN A 24 -0.89 7.94 -14.54
N LEU A 25 -2.08 8.07 -14.00
CA LEU A 25 -2.92 6.94 -13.61
C LEU A 25 -3.31 6.03 -14.78
N GLN A 26 -3.27 6.54 -16.02
CA GLN A 26 -3.64 5.76 -17.21
C GLN A 26 -2.68 4.60 -17.48
N VAL A 27 -1.42 4.71 -17.07
CA VAL A 27 -0.40 3.66 -17.21
C VAL A 27 -0.65 2.48 -16.28
N ILE A 28 -1.37 2.66 -15.17
CA ILE A 28 -1.61 1.59 -14.18
C ILE A 28 -2.38 0.41 -14.80
N GLY A 29 -3.36 0.68 -15.66
CA GLY A 29 -4.11 -0.40 -16.34
C GLY A 29 -3.23 -1.34 -17.15
N PRO A 30 -2.52 -0.84 -18.17
CA PRO A 30 -1.55 -1.64 -18.93
C PRO A 30 -0.46 -2.28 -18.08
N TYR A 31 -0.01 -1.61 -17.02
CA TYR A 31 0.99 -2.16 -16.10
C TYR A 31 0.44 -3.37 -15.33
N ALA A 32 -0.78 -3.27 -14.80
CA ALA A 32 -1.44 -4.38 -14.15
C ALA A 32 -1.63 -5.58 -15.10
N GLU A 33 -2.04 -5.33 -16.34
CA GLU A 33 -2.17 -6.37 -17.37
C GLU A 33 -0.84 -7.05 -17.66
N PHE A 34 0.25 -6.29 -17.78
CA PHE A 34 1.60 -6.83 -17.95
C PHE A 34 1.99 -7.76 -16.78
N LEU A 35 1.73 -7.33 -15.53
CA LEU A 35 2.02 -8.16 -14.35
C LEU A 35 1.17 -9.43 -14.30
N MET A 36 -0.11 -9.35 -14.66
CA MET A 36 -1.01 -10.50 -14.71
C MET A 36 -0.58 -11.56 -15.73
N GLN A 37 0.14 -11.18 -16.79
CA GLN A 37 0.72 -12.12 -17.76
C GLN A 37 1.88 -12.93 -17.15
N LYS A 38 2.49 -12.45 -16.06
CA LYS A 38 3.56 -13.16 -15.35
C LYS A 38 2.93 -14.12 -14.36
N LYS A 39 2.89 -15.42 -14.71
CA LYS A 39 2.21 -16.47 -13.93
C LYS A 39 2.66 -16.59 -12.47
N CYS A 40 3.86 -16.12 -12.15
CA CYS A 40 4.40 -16.14 -10.78
C CYS A 40 3.98 -14.92 -9.94
N VAL A 41 3.49 -13.82 -10.56
CA VAL A 41 3.04 -12.62 -9.84
C VAL A 41 1.59 -12.80 -9.43
N THR A 42 1.34 -12.79 -8.13
CA THR A 42 0.01 -13.03 -7.55
C THR A 42 -0.56 -11.78 -6.86
N GLY A 43 0.26 -10.75 -6.71
CA GLY A 43 -0.20 -9.50 -6.11
C GLY A 43 0.78 -8.35 -6.34
N VAL A 44 0.35 -7.18 -5.88
CA VAL A 44 1.11 -5.94 -5.94
C VAL A 44 1.15 -5.28 -4.56
N PHE A 45 2.29 -4.69 -4.23
CA PHE A 45 2.52 -3.88 -3.04
C PHE A 45 2.72 -2.43 -3.50
N ILE A 46 1.67 -1.64 -3.39
CA ILE A 46 1.61 -0.29 -3.95
C ILE A 46 1.89 0.78 -2.90
N CYS A 47 2.30 1.95 -3.35
CA CYS A 47 2.65 3.08 -2.49
C CYS A 47 3.69 2.74 -1.41
N GLY A 48 4.57 1.75 -1.65
CA GLY A 48 5.74 1.50 -0.83
C GLY A 48 6.91 2.42 -1.21
N THR A 49 8.13 2.04 -0.85
CA THR A 49 9.35 2.80 -1.20
C THR A 49 9.52 2.92 -2.72
N THR A 50 9.37 1.83 -3.45
CA THR A 50 9.41 1.82 -4.93
C THR A 50 8.31 2.68 -5.54
N GLY A 51 7.14 2.76 -4.90
CA GLY A 51 6.02 3.60 -5.29
C GLY A 51 6.10 5.04 -4.79
N GLU A 52 7.23 5.44 -4.21
CA GLU A 52 7.57 6.82 -3.80
C GLU A 52 6.56 7.46 -2.83
N SER A 53 5.95 6.66 -1.95
CA SER A 53 4.88 7.10 -1.05
C SER A 53 5.18 8.34 -0.22
N VAL A 54 6.44 8.52 0.18
CA VAL A 54 6.86 9.69 1.00
C VAL A 54 6.87 11.00 0.22
N SER A 55 6.89 10.91 -1.12
CA SER A 55 6.85 12.06 -2.05
C SER A 55 5.43 12.38 -2.52
N LEU A 56 4.47 11.49 -2.25
CA LEU A 56 3.07 11.63 -2.65
C LEU A 56 2.23 12.24 -1.53
N THR A 57 1.29 13.08 -1.90
CA THR A 57 0.23 13.55 -1.00
C THR A 57 -0.73 12.41 -0.62
N THR A 58 -1.50 12.60 0.43
CA THR A 58 -2.54 11.64 0.85
C THR A 58 -3.54 11.37 -0.27
N GLU A 59 -3.97 12.42 -0.99
CA GLU A 59 -4.94 12.29 -2.07
C GLU A 59 -4.36 11.56 -3.30
N GLU A 60 -3.10 11.80 -3.64
CA GLU A 60 -2.42 11.05 -4.70
C GLU A 60 -2.30 9.56 -4.35
N ARG A 61 -1.95 9.24 -3.10
CA ARG A 61 -1.88 7.84 -2.63
C ARG A 61 -3.25 7.15 -2.72
N LYS A 62 -4.35 7.84 -2.38
CA LYS A 62 -5.71 7.34 -2.54
C LYS A 62 -6.04 7.08 -4.00
N ALA A 63 -5.77 8.04 -4.89
CA ALA A 63 -6.03 7.90 -6.32
C ALA A 63 -5.26 6.73 -6.95
N VAL A 64 -3.99 6.54 -6.57
CA VAL A 64 -3.19 5.39 -7.00
C VAL A 64 -3.80 4.07 -6.50
N ALA A 65 -4.24 4.02 -5.24
CA ALA A 65 -4.85 2.82 -4.66
C ALA A 65 -6.16 2.45 -5.37
N GLU A 66 -7.04 3.42 -5.60
CA GLU A 66 -8.30 3.22 -6.35
C GLU A 66 -8.03 2.68 -7.75
N LYS A 67 -7.05 3.27 -8.45
CA LYS A 67 -6.72 2.85 -9.81
C LYS A 67 -6.13 1.45 -9.88
N TRP A 68 -5.31 1.05 -8.90
CA TRP A 68 -4.81 -0.33 -8.80
C TRP A 68 -5.93 -1.32 -8.47
N MET A 69 -6.87 -0.97 -7.58
CA MET A 69 -8.02 -1.83 -7.29
C MET A 69 -8.89 -2.05 -8.53
N GLU A 70 -9.16 -0.99 -9.31
CA GLU A 70 -9.85 -1.08 -10.59
C GLU A 70 -9.09 -1.99 -11.58
N ALA A 71 -7.77 -1.76 -11.75
CA ALA A 71 -6.95 -2.46 -12.73
C ALA A 71 -6.71 -3.93 -12.37
N ALA A 72 -6.57 -4.26 -11.09
CA ALA A 72 -6.34 -5.63 -10.61
C ALA A 72 -7.54 -6.56 -10.86
N LYS A 73 -8.76 -6.02 -10.88
CA LYS A 73 -10.01 -6.76 -11.20
C LYS A 73 -10.15 -8.08 -10.42
N GLY A 74 -9.64 -8.14 -9.19
CA GLY A 74 -9.62 -9.34 -8.36
C GLY A 74 -8.66 -10.46 -8.82
N LYS A 75 -7.85 -10.23 -9.86
CA LYS A 75 -6.85 -11.19 -10.37
C LYS A 75 -5.49 -11.06 -9.68
N LEU A 76 -5.15 -9.86 -9.20
CA LEU A 76 -3.99 -9.62 -8.36
C LEU A 76 -4.46 -9.21 -6.97
N LYS A 77 -3.76 -9.70 -5.95
CA LYS A 77 -3.92 -9.18 -4.59
C LYS A 77 -3.32 -7.79 -4.49
N VAL A 78 -4.05 -6.84 -3.90
CA VAL A 78 -3.56 -5.47 -3.72
C VAL A 78 -3.27 -5.22 -2.25
N ILE A 79 -2.00 -4.96 -1.96
CA ILE A 79 -1.50 -4.56 -0.65
C ILE A 79 -1.20 -3.07 -0.74
N VAL A 80 -1.89 -2.27 0.06
CA VAL A 80 -1.70 -0.81 0.07
C VAL A 80 -0.78 -0.44 1.23
N HIS A 81 0.35 0.19 0.93
CA HIS A 81 1.19 0.78 1.97
C HIS A 81 0.53 2.06 2.47
N VAL A 82 0.21 2.10 3.76
CA VAL A 82 -0.46 3.22 4.42
C VAL A 82 0.44 3.97 5.40
N GLY A 83 1.64 3.43 5.66
CA GLY A 83 2.59 4.03 6.59
C GLY A 83 3.08 5.41 6.17
N GLY A 84 3.48 6.19 7.15
CA GLY A 84 3.98 7.55 7.00
C GLY A 84 4.45 8.10 8.34
N MET A 85 4.72 9.41 8.41
CA MET A 85 5.17 10.07 9.64
C MET A 85 4.01 10.55 10.51
N SER A 86 2.82 10.72 9.93
CA SER A 86 1.60 11.18 10.61
C SER A 86 0.65 10.01 10.86
N GLN A 87 0.40 9.67 12.12
CA GLN A 87 -0.58 8.64 12.49
C GLN A 87 -1.98 8.94 11.95
N VAL A 88 -2.39 10.20 11.93
CA VAL A 88 -3.71 10.60 11.41
C VAL A 88 -3.82 10.28 9.92
N GLN A 89 -2.77 10.58 9.14
CA GLN A 89 -2.75 10.26 7.71
C GLN A 89 -2.66 8.74 7.47
N CYS A 90 -1.91 8.02 8.28
CA CYS A 90 -1.84 6.55 8.20
C CYS A 90 -3.22 5.93 8.44
N ALA A 91 -3.92 6.36 9.48
CA ALA A 91 -5.28 5.90 9.80
C ALA A 91 -6.28 6.25 8.68
N GLU A 92 -6.19 7.45 8.12
CA GLU A 92 -7.02 7.88 6.99
C GLU A 92 -6.80 7.01 5.75
N LEU A 93 -5.54 6.76 5.39
CA LEU A 93 -5.18 5.90 4.26
C LEU A 93 -5.61 4.44 4.50
N ALA A 94 -5.50 3.95 5.73
CA ALA A 94 -5.94 2.60 6.09
C ALA A 94 -7.45 2.45 5.98
N ALA A 95 -8.22 3.44 6.48
CA ALA A 95 -9.67 3.47 6.34
C ALA A 95 -10.11 3.53 4.86
N HIS A 96 -9.42 4.34 4.06
CA HIS A 96 -9.67 4.42 2.62
C HIS A 96 -9.36 3.09 1.93
N ALA A 97 -8.20 2.47 2.19
CA ALA A 97 -7.83 1.17 1.62
C ALA A 97 -8.86 0.09 1.94
N GLN A 98 -9.41 0.10 3.16
CA GLN A 98 -10.50 -0.79 3.56
C GLN A 98 -11.77 -0.51 2.76
N ALA A 99 -12.15 0.75 2.63
CA ALA A 99 -13.38 1.16 1.94
C ALA A 99 -13.39 0.78 0.46
N ILE A 100 -12.23 0.88 -0.22
CA ILE A 100 -12.08 0.47 -1.63
C ILE A 100 -11.88 -1.05 -1.81
N GLY A 101 -11.84 -1.82 -0.73
CA GLY A 101 -11.77 -3.28 -0.76
C GLY A 101 -10.37 -3.84 -1.03
N ALA A 102 -9.30 -3.15 -0.66
CA ALA A 102 -7.93 -3.68 -0.74
C ALA A 102 -7.85 -5.04 -0.01
N ASP A 103 -6.93 -5.91 -0.43
CA ASP A 103 -6.80 -7.23 0.20
C ASP A 103 -6.04 -7.15 1.53
N MET A 104 -5.13 -6.20 1.67
CA MET A 104 -4.28 -6.01 2.84
C MET A 104 -3.74 -4.58 2.88
N ILE A 105 -3.41 -4.10 4.07
CA ILE A 105 -2.59 -2.91 4.26
C ILE A 105 -1.20 -3.28 4.78
N ALA A 106 -0.24 -2.41 4.56
CA ALA A 106 1.10 -2.53 5.09
C ALA A 106 1.59 -1.18 5.62
N ALA A 107 2.40 -1.20 6.67
CA ALA A 107 3.02 -0.02 7.23
C ALA A 107 4.48 -0.29 7.57
N MET A 108 5.31 0.76 7.48
CA MET A 108 6.69 0.79 8.00
C MET A 108 6.73 1.61 9.27
N ALA A 109 7.70 1.31 10.13
CA ALA A 109 7.99 2.16 11.27
C ALA A 109 8.36 3.58 10.81
N PRO A 110 8.08 4.61 11.64
CA PRO A 110 8.53 5.97 11.34
C PRO A 110 10.05 6.00 11.13
N CYS A 111 10.46 6.54 9.98
CA CYS A 111 11.87 6.47 9.57
C CYS A 111 12.72 7.63 10.14
N PHE A 112 12.11 8.77 10.45
CA PHE A 112 12.80 9.97 10.93
C PHE A 112 12.80 10.03 12.47
N PHE A 113 11.62 10.12 13.10
CA PHE A 113 11.49 10.02 14.54
C PHE A 113 11.25 8.55 14.90
N LYS A 114 12.35 7.83 15.13
CA LYS A 114 12.28 6.39 15.43
C LYS A 114 11.74 6.17 16.85
N PRO A 115 10.84 5.18 17.02
CA PRO A 115 10.42 4.76 18.36
C PRO A 115 11.61 4.38 19.22
N GLY A 116 11.63 4.84 20.46
CA GLY A 116 12.70 4.54 21.42
C GLY A 116 12.57 3.17 22.08
N SER A 117 11.40 2.54 21.94
CA SER A 117 11.11 1.22 22.53
C SER A 117 10.16 0.42 21.63
N VAL A 118 10.08 -0.89 21.90
CA VAL A 118 9.11 -1.79 21.25
C VAL A 118 7.68 -1.40 21.59
N ASP A 119 7.42 -0.94 22.80
CA ASP A 119 6.08 -0.54 23.24
C ASP A 119 5.60 0.72 22.50
N GLU A 120 6.48 1.69 22.25
CA GLU A 120 6.18 2.85 21.42
C GLU A 120 5.88 2.46 19.96
N LEU A 121 6.66 1.51 19.42
CA LEU A 121 6.43 0.98 18.07
C LEU A 121 5.08 0.26 17.97
N ILE A 122 4.75 -0.56 18.97
CA ILE A 122 3.45 -1.22 19.06
C ILE A 122 2.32 -0.18 19.15
N GLY A 123 2.49 0.86 20.00
CA GLY A 123 1.52 1.94 20.13
C GLY A 123 1.29 2.68 18.81
N PHE A 124 2.36 2.92 18.03
CA PHE A 124 2.25 3.53 16.70
C PHE A 124 1.39 2.68 15.76
N PHE A 125 1.66 1.38 15.66
CA PHE A 125 0.90 0.49 14.78
C PHE A 125 -0.51 0.16 15.28
N GLN A 126 -0.75 0.23 16.60
CA GLN A 126 -2.11 0.03 17.13
C GLN A 126 -3.07 1.14 16.72
N ALA A 127 -2.59 2.37 16.58
CA ALA A 127 -3.39 3.47 16.05
C ALA A 127 -3.83 3.20 14.60
N ASP A 128 -2.97 2.56 13.80
CA ASP A 128 -3.30 2.17 12.41
C ASP A 128 -4.21 0.93 12.35
N SER A 129 -4.13 0.04 13.35
CA SER A 129 -4.86 -1.24 13.38
C SER A 129 -6.28 -1.15 13.97
N CYS A 130 -6.72 0.02 14.44
CA CYS A 130 -8.10 0.24 14.95
C CYS A 130 -9.22 -0.10 13.96
N ILE A 131 -8.87 -0.45 12.72
CA ILE A 131 -9.80 -0.72 11.62
C ILE A 131 -10.09 -2.21 11.42
N GLY A 132 -9.44 -3.11 12.20
CA GLY A 132 -9.69 -4.57 12.10
C GLY A 132 -9.29 -5.21 10.76
N PHE A 133 -8.45 -4.53 9.97
CA PHE A 133 -8.00 -4.98 8.67
C PHE A 133 -6.70 -5.79 8.77
N PRO A 134 -6.44 -6.78 7.89
CA PRO A 134 -5.18 -7.52 7.89
C PRO A 134 -4.00 -6.57 7.65
N LEU A 135 -3.20 -6.36 8.69
CA LEU A 135 -2.00 -5.53 8.63
C LEU A 135 -0.76 -6.40 8.41
N ALA A 136 0.01 -6.11 7.36
CA ALA A 136 1.37 -6.59 7.20
C ALA A 136 2.34 -5.50 7.69
N VAL A 137 3.08 -5.77 8.76
CA VAL A 137 4.13 -4.87 9.23
C VAL A 137 5.42 -5.22 8.51
N LEU A 138 5.96 -4.28 7.73
CA LEU A 138 7.31 -4.39 7.18
C LEU A 138 8.30 -3.79 8.19
N LEU A 139 9.07 -4.65 8.81
CA LEU A 139 10.26 -4.27 9.57
C LEU A 139 11.45 -4.29 8.59
N LEU A 140 11.91 -3.12 8.17
CA LEU A 140 13.15 -2.93 7.43
C LEU A 140 14.24 -2.40 8.35
#